data_2ab87fc1fa5edd18b55aa8e53f37057e
#
_entry.id   2ab87fc1fa5edd18b55aa8e53f37057e
#
_cell.length_a   1.000
_cell.length_b   1.000
_cell.length_c   1.000
_cell.angle_alpha   90.00
_cell.angle_beta   90.00
_cell.angle_gamma   90.00
#
_symmetry.space_group_name_H-M   'P 1'
#
loop_
_entity.id
_entity.type
_entity.pdbx_description
1 polymer ?
#
loop_
_entity_poly.entity_id
_entity_poly.type
_entity_poly.pdbx_seq_one_letter_code
_entity_poly.pdbx_strand_id
1 'polypeptide(L)'
;MRQATRTARHDPALGLEAYCLRGLDRPFPCHLHGHYVLGVVERGTRTLTCGGRRETIGPGDVLLFNPGDSHGCVQEDGALDYRGLNIPRGTMESLAEETTGRRVLPGFDRPVVRDRELARRLEDLHRAVLEHDVLLRREETLALALGHLLPDHAGRSPAAPACRAEVERACAFMRDCFAQPLTLADISRQAGLGKSALVRAFAREKGITPYRYLLAVRVDRAQQLLERGRSPAETALAAGFSDQSHFT
;
A
#
# COMPACT_ATOMS: atom_id res chain seq x y z
N MET A 1 -16.16 17.85 16.98
CA MET A 1 -15.41 17.14 15.88
C MET A 1 -15.45 15.66 16.20
N ARG A 2 -15.96 14.79 15.31
CA ARG A 2 -15.89 13.34 15.53
C ARG A 2 -14.45 12.90 15.28
N GLN A 3 -13.86 12.19 16.24
CA GLN A 3 -12.51 11.64 16.11
C GLN A 3 -12.50 10.61 14.98
N ALA A 4 -11.50 10.68 14.11
CA ALA A 4 -11.31 9.69 13.06
C ALA A 4 -11.11 8.30 13.69
N THR A 5 -11.79 7.29 13.17
CA THR A 5 -11.72 5.92 13.68
C THR A 5 -11.18 4.97 12.61
N ARG A 6 -10.36 4.00 13.03
CA ARG A 6 -9.93 2.86 12.21
C ARG A 6 -10.41 1.58 12.86
N THR A 7 -11.14 0.78 12.11
CA THR A 7 -11.48 -0.60 12.47
C THR A 7 -10.78 -1.52 11.49
N ALA A 8 -10.17 -2.60 11.96
CA ALA A 8 -9.49 -3.55 11.11
C ALA A 8 -9.71 -4.98 11.61
N ARG A 9 -9.69 -5.94 10.69
CA ARG A 9 -9.73 -7.37 10.97
C ARG A 9 -8.80 -8.11 10.01
N HIS A 10 -7.88 -8.87 10.58
CA HIS A 10 -7.09 -9.84 9.84
C HIS A 10 -7.88 -11.15 9.66
N ASP A 11 -7.89 -11.66 8.44
CA ASP A 11 -8.47 -12.94 8.09
C ASP A 11 -7.36 -13.95 7.78
N PRO A 12 -7.01 -14.86 8.71
CA PRO A 12 -5.92 -15.79 8.50
C PRO A 12 -6.24 -16.87 7.45
N ALA A 13 -7.51 -17.17 7.19
CA ALA A 13 -7.91 -18.15 6.18
C ALA A 13 -7.74 -17.59 4.76
N LEU A 14 -8.07 -16.31 4.55
CA LEU A 14 -7.87 -15.61 3.28
C LEU A 14 -6.47 -14.97 3.16
N GLY A 15 -5.74 -14.86 4.26
CA GLY A 15 -4.40 -14.24 4.30
C GLY A 15 -4.41 -12.75 3.98
N LEU A 16 -5.46 -12.01 4.34
CA LEU A 16 -5.61 -10.58 4.09
C LEU A 16 -6.18 -9.84 5.30
N GLU A 17 -6.07 -8.51 5.31
CA GLU A 17 -6.69 -7.64 6.31
C GLU A 17 -7.74 -6.76 5.65
N ALA A 18 -8.94 -6.67 6.24
CA ALA A 18 -9.94 -5.67 5.90
C ALA A 18 -9.92 -4.55 6.94
N TYR A 19 -9.98 -3.29 6.50
CA TYR A 19 -10.03 -2.15 7.40
C TYR A 19 -10.97 -1.07 6.90
N CYS A 20 -11.49 -0.28 7.83
CA CYS A 20 -12.38 0.83 7.57
C CYS A 20 -11.86 2.08 8.28
N LEU A 21 -11.78 3.19 7.55
CA LEU A 21 -11.50 4.51 8.08
C LEU A 21 -12.78 5.33 8.03
N ARG A 22 -13.13 5.98 9.12
CA ARG A 22 -14.33 6.83 9.25
C ARG A 22 -13.96 8.20 9.78
N GLY A 23 -14.52 9.23 9.15
CA GLY A 23 -14.41 10.60 9.65
C GLY A 23 -13.01 11.19 9.56
N LEU A 24 -12.16 10.72 8.64
CA LEU A 24 -10.82 11.25 8.49
C LEU A 24 -10.88 12.67 7.88
N ASP A 25 -10.47 13.67 8.66
CA ASP A 25 -10.54 15.08 8.33
C ASP A 25 -9.19 15.75 8.02
N ARG A 26 -8.11 14.96 7.99
CA ARG A 26 -6.75 15.42 7.73
C ARG A 26 -6.15 14.76 6.48
N PRO A 27 -5.15 15.40 5.82
CA PRO A 27 -4.46 14.80 4.70
C PRO A 27 -3.67 13.57 5.12
N PHE A 28 -3.54 12.62 4.19
CA PHE A 28 -2.56 11.53 4.29
C PHE A 28 -1.25 11.99 3.67
N PRO A 29 -0.16 12.04 4.44
CA PRO A 29 1.16 12.25 3.87
C PRO A 29 1.49 11.17 2.83
N CYS A 30 2.38 11.50 1.91
CA CYS A 30 2.85 10.54 0.93
C CYS A 30 3.59 9.39 1.62
N HIS A 31 3.13 8.16 1.43
CA HIS A 31 3.65 6.93 2.01
C HIS A 31 3.54 5.78 1.00
N LEU A 32 4.02 4.60 1.37
CA LEU A 32 3.93 3.39 0.55
C LEU A 32 3.73 2.17 1.46
N HIS A 33 3.24 1.09 0.86
CA HIS A 33 3.05 -0.20 1.52
C HIS A 33 3.83 -1.30 0.82
N GLY A 34 4.20 -2.36 1.55
CA GLY A 34 4.80 -3.58 1.01
C GLY A 34 3.79 -4.59 0.45
N HIS A 35 2.50 -4.28 0.56
CA HIS A 35 1.36 -5.10 0.15
C HIS A 35 0.48 -4.37 -0.87
N TYR A 36 -0.42 -5.09 -1.50
CA TYR A 36 -1.48 -4.50 -2.32
C TYR A 36 -2.53 -3.85 -1.44
N VAL A 37 -3.05 -2.71 -1.89
CA VAL A 37 -4.22 -2.07 -1.28
C VAL A 37 -5.32 -1.98 -2.33
N LEU A 38 -6.46 -2.60 -2.03
CA LEU A 38 -7.68 -2.50 -2.83
C LEU A 38 -8.73 -1.80 -1.97
N GLY A 39 -9.24 -0.66 -2.39
CA GLY A 39 -10.17 0.05 -1.55
C GLY A 39 -11.23 0.84 -2.28
N VAL A 40 -12.26 1.25 -1.55
CA VAL A 40 -13.39 2.02 -2.06
C VAL A 40 -13.59 3.27 -1.20
N VAL A 41 -13.71 4.41 -1.86
CA VAL A 41 -14.09 5.67 -1.22
C VAL A 41 -15.61 5.65 -1.00
N GLU A 42 -16.04 5.82 0.26
CA GLU A 42 -17.46 5.84 0.61
C GLU A 42 -18.01 7.27 0.76
N ARG A 43 -17.17 8.18 1.25
CA ARG A 43 -17.56 9.59 1.47
C ARG A 43 -16.34 10.51 1.43
N GLY A 44 -16.58 11.76 1.07
CA GLY A 44 -15.56 12.81 0.98
C GLY A 44 -14.83 12.83 -0.35
N THR A 45 -14.19 13.94 -0.64
CA THR A 45 -13.42 14.17 -1.86
C THR A 45 -11.98 14.49 -1.51
N ARG A 46 -11.02 13.89 -2.24
CA ARG A 46 -9.58 14.09 -2.03
C ARG A 46 -8.88 14.28 -3.36
N THR A 47 -7.80 15.03 -3.37
CA THR A 47 -6.79 14.95 -4.43
C THR A 47 -5.78 13.89 -4.04
N LEU A 48 -5.85 12.74 -4.71
CA LEU A 48 -4.87 11.66 -4.62
C LEU A 48 -3.64 12.00 -5.45
N THR A 49 -2.46 11.78 -4.88
CA THR A 49 -1.20 11.77 -5.63
C THR A 49 -0.63 10.36 -5.58
N CYS A 50 -0.41 9.74 -6.74
CA CYS A 50 0.19 8.42 -6.87
C CYS A 50 1.10 8.36 -8.09
N GLY A 51 2.35 7.91 -7.92
CA GLY A 51 3.31 7.82 -9.01
C GLY A 51 3.55 9.14 -9.75
N GLY A 52 3.46 10.28 -9.06
CA GLY A 52 3.59 11.62 -9.64
C GLY A 52 2.34 12.15 -10.36
N ARG A 53 1.28 11.35 -10.48
CA ARG A 53 -0.01 11.77 -11.04
C ARG A 53 -0.91 12.29 -9.93
N ARG A 54 -1.73 13.27 -10.27
CA ARG A 54 -2.77 13.80 -9.37
C ARG A 54 -4.14 13.54 -9.97
N GLU A 55 -5.04 13.04 -9.14
CA GLU A 55 -6.41 12.75 -9.55
C GLU A 55 -7.38 13.00 -8.40
N THR A 56 -8.51 13.60 -8.68
CA THR A 56 -9.59 13.76 -7.70
C THR A 56 -10.33 12.44 -7.54
N ILE A 57 -10.46 11.99 -6.29
CA ILE A 57 -11.21 10.80 -5.90
C ILE A 57 -12.43 11.17 -5.07
N GLY A 58 -13.49 10.41 -5.21
CA GLY A 58 -14.75 10.62 -4.52
C GLY A 58 -15.54 9.31 -4.31
N PRO A 59 -16.76 9.40 -3.78
CA PRO A 59 -17.58 8.23 -3.46
C PRO A 59 -17.79 7.30 -4.65
N GLY A 60 -17.53 6.01 -4.46
CA GLY A 60 -17.62 4.96 -5.47
C GLY A 60 -16.35 4.75 -6.28
N ASP A 61 -15.33 5.60 -6.15
CA ASP A 61 -14.04 5.36 -6.78
C ASP A 61 -13.31 4.21 -6.08
N VAL A 62 -12.75 3.31 -6.89
CA VAL A 62 -11.91 2.19 -6.43
C VAL A 62 -10.44 2.60 -6.51
N LEU A 63 -9.71 2.39 -5.43
CA LEU A 63 -8.29 2.65 -5.34
C LEU A 63 -7.50 1.35 -5.39
N LEU A 64 -6.52 1.28 -6.29
CA LEU A 64 -5.69 0.11 -6.54
C LEU A 64 -4.22 0.52 -6.40
N PHE A 65 -3.56 0.08 -5.33
CA PHE A 65 -2.13 0.36 -5.14
C PHE A 65 -1.33 -0.93 -5.16
N ASN A 66 -0.28 -0.94 -5.98
CA ASN A 66 0.71 -2.02 -5.99
C ASN A 66 1.65 -1.88 -4.80
N PRO A 67 2.30 -2.98 -4.38
CA PRO A 67 3.39 -2.91 -3.42
C PRO A 67 4.49 -1.96 -3.88
N GLY A 68 4.77 -0.94 -3.06
CA GLY A 68 5.78 0.08 -3.36
C GLY A 68 5.28 1.29 -4.14
N ASP A 69 3.98 1.36 -4.47
CA ASP A 69 3.38 2.59 -4.99
C ASP A 69 3.37 3.65 -3.91
N SER A 70 4.02 4.79 -4.21
CA SER A 70 3.99 5.95 -3.34
C SER A 70 2.70 6.73 -3.58
N HIS A 71 1.90 6.88 -2.54
CA HIS A 71 0.63 7.60 -2.64
C HIS A 71 0.35 8.42 -1.38
N GLY A 72 -0.46 9.45 -1.55
CA GLY A 72 -0.93 10.32 -0.48
C GLY A 72 -2.13 11.12 -0.96
N CYS A 73 -2.88 11.71 -0.05
CA CYS A 73 -4.00 12.55 -0.46
C CYS A 73 -4.09 13.83 0.36
N VAL A 74 -4.55 14.88 -0.32
CA VAL A 74 -4.89 16.17 0.26
C VAL A 74 -6.42 16.26 0.35
N GLN A 75 -6.92 16.85 1.43
CA GLN A 75 -8.34 17.08 1.63
C GLN A 75 -8.83 18.16 0.67
N GLU A 76 -9.95 17.85 -0.03
CA GLU A 76 -10.67 18.81 -0.84
C GLU A 76 -11.98 19.21 -0.15
N ASP A 77 -12.84 18.21 0.12
CA ASP A 77 -14.13 18.46 0.76
C ASP A 77 -14.58 17.29 1.65
N GLY A 78 -15.14 17.63 2.79
CA GLY A 78 -15.71 16.69 3.76
C GLY A 78 -14.69 15.74 4.41
N ALA A 79 -15.12 15.01 5.41
CA ALA A 79 -14.34 13.94 6.02
C ALA A 79 -14.35 12.70 5.11
N LEU A 80 -13.20 12.02 4.97
CA LEU A 80 -13.09 10.79 4.20
C LEU A 80 -13.60 9.61 5.02
N ASP A 81 -14.51 8.84 4.42
CA ASP A 81 -14.82 7.48 4.82
C ASP A 81 -14.31 6.55 3.71
N TYR A 82 -13.52 5.56 4.08
CA TYR A 82 -12.82 4.68 3.16
C TYR A 82 -12.76 3.27 3.74
N ARG A 83 -12.95 2.28 2.89
CA ARG A 83 -12.71 0.88 3.24
C ARG A 83 -11.64 0.30 2.35
N GLY A 84 -10.77 -0.52 2.91
CA GLY A 84 -9.66 -1.10 2.18
C GLY A 84 -9.37 -2.54 2.59
N LEU A 85 -8.69 -3.22 1.68
CA LEU A 85 -8.16 -4.57 1.84
C LEU A 85 -6.65 -4.51 1.65
N ASN A 86 -5.89 -4.96 2.62
CA ASN A 86 -4.46 -5.14 2.54
C ASN A 86 -4.16 -6.60 2.19
N ILE A 87 -3.54 -6.84 1.04
CA ILE A 87 -3.24 -8.19 0.55
C ILE A 87 -1.73 -8.35 0.38
N PRO A 88 -1.07 -9.21 1.17
CA PRO A 88 0.35 -9.50 1.03
C PRO A 88 0.70 -10.00 -0.38
N ARG A 89 1.94 -9.71 -0.84
CA ARG A 89 2.39 -10.10 -2.19
C ARG A 89 2.24 -11.59 -2.46
N GLY A 90 2.68 -12.43 -1.51
CA GLY A 90 2.57 -13.89 -1.66
C GLY A 90 1.12 -14.37 -1.76
N THR A 91 0.23 -13.80 -0.94
CA THR A 91 -1.20 -14.09 -1.01
C THR A 91 -1.78 -13.67 -2.36
N MET A 92 -1.47 -12.46 -2.84
CA MET A 92 -1.94 -12.00 -4.15
C MET A 92 -1.42 -12.85 -5.30
N GLU A 93 -0.16 -13.33 -5.24
CA GLU A 93 0.41 -14.23 -6.24
C GLU A 93 -0.36 -15.54 -6.32
N SER A 94 -0.66 -16.17 -5.16
CA SER A 94 -1.46 -17.40 -5.10
C SER A 94 -2.87 -17.19 -5.61
N LEU A 95 -3.52 -16.11 -5.18
CA LEU A 95 -4.88 -15.77 -5.62
C LEU A 95 -4.95 -15.45 -7.13
N ALA A 96 -3.92 -14.80 -7.68
CA ALA A 96 -3.84 -14.56 -9.12
C ALA A 96 -3.64 -15.86 -9.91
N GLU A 97 -2.82 -16.79 -9.40
CA GLU A 97 -2.64 -18.11 -9.98
C GLU A 97 -3.96 -18.91 -9.98
N GLU A 98 -4.68 -18.94 -8.87
CA GLU A 98 -5.99 -19.60 -8.74
C GLU A 98 -7.03 -18.99 -9.70
N THR A 99 -7.03 -17.65 -9.84
CA THR A 99 -8.06 -16.95 -10.63
C THR A 99 -7.76 -17.00 -12.13
N THR A 100 -6.49 -16.87 -12.53
CA THR A 100 -6.08 -16.69 -13.94
C THR A 100 -5.34 -17.87 -14.54
N GLY A 101 -4.97 -18.86 -13.73
CA GLY A 101 -4.10 -19.98 -14.12
C GLY A 101 -2.64 -19.56 -14.35
N ARG A 102 -2.25 -18.36 -13.95
CA ARG A 102 -0.89 -17.83 -14.16
C ARG A 102 -0.30 -17.36 -12.84
N ARG A 103 0.88 -17.88 -12.52
CA ARG A 103 1.65 -17.45 -11.36
C ARG A 103 2.44 -16.17 -11.67
N VAL A 104 1.75 -15.05 -11.65
CA VAL A 104 2.33 -13.72 -11.87
C VAL A 104 1.74 -12.72 -10.89
N LEU A 105 2.56 -11.82 -10.38
CA LEU A 105 2.05 -10.70 -9.60
C LEU A 105 1.30 -9.73 -10.53
N PRO A 106 0.02 -9.46 -10.28
CA PRO A 106 -0.72 -8.49 -11.06
C PRO A 106 -0.13 -7.08 -10.87
N GLY A 107 -0.14 -6.27 -11.92
CA GLY A 107 0.22 -4.86 -11.86
C GLY A 107 -0.99 -4.01 -12.20
N PHE A 108 -1.29 -3.01 -11.38
CA PHE A 108 -2.35 -2.04 -11.64
C PHE A 108 -1.72 -0.76 -12.21
N ASP A 109 -2.02 -0.45 -13.47
CA ASP A 109 -1.47 0.73 -14.16
C ASP A 109 -2.21 2.01 -13.79
N ARG A 110 -3.44 1.88 -13.27
CA ARG A 110 -4.29 2.99 -12.85
C ARG A 110 -4.57 2.89 -11.35
N PRO A 111 -4.14 3.87 -10.55
CA PRO A 111 -4.41 3.88 -9.12
C PRO A 111 -5.87 4.18 -8.78
N VAL A 112 -6.64 4.73 -9.72
CA VAL A 112 -8.07 5.03 -9.58
C VAL A 112 -8.85 4.39 -10.72
N VAL A 113 -9.88 3.66 -10.36
CA VAL A 113 -10.79 2.99 -11.29
C VAL A 113 -12.24 3.36 -10.94
N ARG A 114 -13.01 3.73 -11.97
CA ARG A 114 -14.43 4.08 -11.84
C ARG A 114 -15.30 2.95 -12.38
N ASP A 115 -15.33 1.87 -11.58
CA ASP A 115 -16.07 0.65 -11.88
C ASP A 115 -17.01 0.32 -10.70
N ARG A 116 -18.29 0.56 -10.92
CA ARG A 116 -19.32 0.37 -9.88
C ARG A 116 -19.50 -1.09 -9.47
N GLU A 117 -19.32 -2.02 -10.41
CA GLU A 117 -19.44 -3.44 -10.11
C GLU A 117 -18.25 -3.92 -9.27
N LEU A 118 -17.04 -3.48 -9.61
CA LEU A 118 -15.85 -3.77 -8.81
C LEU A 118 -15.99 -3.17 -7.40
N ALA A 119 -16.43 -1.91 -7.30
CA ALA A 119 -16.66 -1.26 -6.00
C ALA A 119 -17.60 -2.10 -5.13
N ARG A 120 -18.75 -2.50 -5.67
CA ARG A 120 -19.74 -3.34 -4.96
C ARG A 120 -19.15 -4.67 -4.51
N ARG A 121 -18.40 -5.37 -5.36
CA ARG A 121 -17.75 -6.64 -5.04
C ARG A 121 -16.71 -6.51 -3.93
N LEU A 122 -15.90 -5.44 -3.97
CA LEU A 122 -14.94 -5.15 -2.91
C LEU A 122 -15.64 -4.78 -1.59
N GLU A 123 -16.75 -4.07 -1.64
CA GLU A 123 -17.57 -3.77 -0.45
C GLU A 123 -18.17 -5.04 0.15
N ASP A 124 -18.67 -5.97 -0.66
CA ASP A 124 -19.25 -7.23 -0.21
C ASP A 124 -18.18 -8.12 0.44
N LEU A 125 -17.00 -8.25 -0.18
CA LEU A 125 -15.86 -8.95 0.41
C LEU A 125 -15.42 -8.32 1.73
N HIS A 126 -15.24 -7.00 1.74
CA HIS A 126 -14.83 -6.26 2.93
C HIS A 126 -15.82 -6.49 4.09
N ARG A 127 -17.13 -6.44 3.81
CA ARG A 127 -18.17 -6.70 4.79
C ARG A 127 -18.10 -8.13 5.32
N ALA A 128 -18.02 -9.13 4.43
CA ALA A 128 -17.92 -10.53 4.81
C ALA A 128 -16.71 -10.80 5.73
N VAL A 129 -15.57 -10.16 5.48
CA VAL A 129 -14.38 -10.29 6.32
C VAL A 129 -14.57 -9.57 7.66
N LEU A 130 -15.02 -8.31 7.68
CA LEU A 130 -15.20 -7.55 8.93
C LEU A 130 -16.24 -8.17 9.86
N GLU A 131 -17.36 -8.67 9.32
CA GLU A 131 -18.44 -9.31 10.07
C GLU A 131 -18.10 -10.74 10.45
N HIS A 132 -16.98 -11.29 9.97
CA HIS A 132 -16.54 -12.66 10.19
C HIS A 132 -17.59 -13.68 9.74
N ASP A 133 -18.14 -13.47 8.56
CA ASP A 133 -19.11 -14.37 7.95
C ASP A 133 -18.52 -15.79 7.77
N VAL A 134 -19.33 -16.76 7.43
CA VAL A 134 -18.86 -18.14 7.19
C VAL A 134 -17.78 -18.17 6.11
N LEU A 135 -16.81 -19.08 6.26
CA LEU A 135 -15.63 -19.15 5.39
C LEU A 135 -16.02 -19.22 3.90
N LEU A 136 -16.97 -20.07 3.55
CA LEU A 136 -17.43 -20.23 2.17
C LEU A 136 -17.88 -18.90 1.55
N ARG A 137 -18.59 -18.05 2.30
CA ARG A 137 -19.03 -16.74 1.80
C ARG A 137 -17.85 -15.77 1.62
N ARG A 138 -16.88 -15.78 2.52
CA ARG A 138 -15.67 -14.96 2.40
C ARG A 138 -14.83 -15.37 1.19
N GLU A 139 -14.66 -16.68 0.97
CA GLU A 139 -13.96 -17.23 -0.20
C GLU A 139 -14.71 -16.90 -1.51
N GLU A 140 -16.03 -17.06 -1.53
CA GLU A 140 -16.87 -16.73 -2.70
C GLU A 140 -16.76 -15.23 -3.06
N THR A 141 -16.92 -14.33 -2.08
CA THR A 141 -16.81 -12.88 -2.33
C THR A 141 -15.42 -12.48 -2.79
N LEU A 142 -14.36 -13.11 -2.27
CA LEU A 142 -12.98 -12.91 -2.72
C LEU A 142 -12.81 -13.37 -4.19
N ALA A 143 -13.27 -14.56 -4.52
CA ALA A 143 -13.20 -15.10 -5.88
C ALA A 143 -13.95 -14.21 -6.90
N LEU A 144 -15.14 -13.72 -6.53
CA LEU A 144 -15.94 -12.82 -7.35
C LEU A 144 -15.26 -11.44 -7.54
N ALA A 145 -14.65 -10.90 -6.49
CA ALA A 145 -13.94 -9.63 -6.58
C ALA A 145 -12.69 -9.74 -7.46
N LEU A 146 -11.86 -10.77 -7.23
CA LEU A 146 -10.63 -10.98 -8.02
C LEU A 146 -10.93 -11.45 -9.45
N GLY A 147 -11.98 -12.24 -9.65
CA GLY A 147 -12.41 -12.68 -10.98
C GLY A 147 -12.86 -11.52 -11.89
N HIS A 148 -13.32 -10.41 -11.30
CA HIS A 148 -13.62 -9.17 -12.02
C HIS A 148 -12.38 -8.26 -12.12
N LEU A 149 -11.65 -8.09 -11.01
CA LEU A 149 -10.51 -7.18 -10.93
C LEU A 149 -9.37 -7.58 -11.88
N LEU A 150 -8.96 -8.86 -11.86
CA LEU A 150 -7.73 -9.27 -12.54
C LEU A 150 -7.83 -9.27 -14.06
N PRO A 151 -8.92 -9.74 -14.72
CA PRO A 151 -9.05 -9.66 -16.17
C PRO A 151 -9.15 -8.23 -16.70
N ASP A 152 -9.86 -7.37 -16.00
CA ASP A 152 -10.28 -6.07 -16.52
C ASP A 152 -9.31 -4.93 -16.14
N HIS A 153 -8.63 -5.05 -14.99
CA HIS A 153 -7.83 -3.96 -14.42
C HIS A 153 -6.37 -4.32 -14.12
N ALA A 154 -5.98 -5.61 -14.21
CA ALA A 154 -4.57 -5.98 -14.09
C ALA A 154 -3.91 -5.93 -15.47
N GLY A 155 -3.08 -4.92 -15.69
CA GLY A 155 -2.23 -4.83 -16.87
C GLY A 155 -1.10 -5.88 -16.84
N ARG A 156 -0.47 -6.12 -18.01
CA ARG A 156 0.87 -6.73 -18.03
C ARG A 156 1.80 -5.78 -17.29
N SER A 157 2.60 -6.32 -16.37
CA SER A 157 3.65 -5.52 -15.71
C SER A 157 4.38 -4.70 -16.77
N PRO A 158 4.41 -3.36 -16.72
CA PRO A 158 5.01 -2.56 -17.78
C PRO A 158 6.47 -2.97 -17.95
N ALA A 159 6.94 -2.95 -19.20
CA ALA A 159 8.36 -3.16 -19.49
C ALA A 159 9.19 -2.20 -18.64
N ALA A 160 10.17 -2.75 -17.90
CA ALA A 160 10.91 -2.01 -16.89
C ALA A 160 11.57 -0.76 -17.49
N PRO A 161 11.37 0.43 -16.94
CA PRO A 161 12.15 1.61 -17.31
C PRO A 161 13.64 1.38 -17.08
N ALA A 162 14.49 2.11 -17.81
CA ALA A 162 15.95 1.88 -17.87
C ALA A 162 16.71 1.86 -16.53
N CYS A 163 16.12 2.33 -15.41
CA CYS A 163 16.73 2.31 -14.08
C CYS A 163 15.91 1.57 -13.02
N ARG A 164 14.92 0.77 -13.42
CA ARG A 164 14.06 0.07 -12.46
C ARG A 164 14.82 -0.99 -11.65
N ALA A 165 15.71 -1.74 -12.30
CA ALA A 165 16.54 -2.74 -11.63
C ALA A 165 17.47 -2.10 -10.56
N GLU A 166 18.06 -0.95 -10.89
CA GLU A 166 18.92 -0.16 -10.00
C GLU A 166 18.15 0.32 -8.77
N VAL A 167 16.96 0.89 -9.00
CA VAL A 167 16.08 1.37 -7.92
C VAL A 167 15.57 0.21 -7.07
N GLU A 168 15.23 -0.94 -7.66
CA GLU A 168 14.83 -2.14 -6.91
C GLU A 168 15.98 -2.70 -6.06
N ARG A 169 17.24 -2.68 -6.54
CA ARG A 169 18.41 -3.05 -5.71
C ARG A 169 18.56 -2.10 -4.52
N ALA A 170 18.39 -0.79 -4.74
CA ALA A 170 18.37 0.20 -3.66
C ALA A 170 17.26 -0.08 -2.64
N CYS A 171 16.05 -0.37 -3.10
CA CYS A 171 14.92 -0.71 -2.25
C CYS A 171 15.15 -1.99 -1.43
N ALA A 172 15.69 -3.04 -2.07
CA ALA A 172 16.03 -4.30 -1.39
C ALA A 172 17.05 -4.04 -0.27
N PHE A 173 18.15 -3.36 -0.59
CA PHE A 173 19.17 -3.01 0.39
C PHE A 173 18.61 -2.20 1.57
N MET A 174 17.77 -1.21 1.31
CA MET A 174 17.14 -0.42 2.38
C MET A 174 16.18 -1.24 3.22
N ARG A 175 15.47 -2.22 2.65
CA ARG A 175 14.61 -3.14 3.41
C ARG A 175 15.41 -4.10 4.28
N ASP A 176 16.56 -4.57 3.81
CA ASP A 176 17.40 -5.52 4.54
C ASP A 176 18.19 -4.83 5.67
N CYS A 177 18.58 -3.58 5.45
CA CYS A 177 19.42 -2.81 6.37
C CYS A 177 18.70 -1.63 7.04
N PHE A 178 17.35 -1.62 7.08
CA PHE A 178 16.55 -0.48 7.55
C PHE A 178 16.92 0.05 8.93
N ALA A 179 17.31 -0.84 9.85
CA ALA A 179 17.69 -0.50 11.23
C ALA A 179 19.06 0.18 11.35
N GLN A 180 19.88 0.11 10.29
CA GLN A 180 21.22 0.67 10.30
C GLN A 180 21.24 2.15 9.88
N PRO A 181 22.28 2.91 10.28
CA PRO A 181 22.47 4.28 9.82
C PRO A 181 22.98 4.30 8.37
N LEU A 182 22.05 4.20 7.40
CA LEU A 182 22.37 4.19 5.96
C LEU A 182 22.66 5.59 5.45
N THR A 183 23.73 5.71 4.64
CA THR A 183 24.06 6.93 3.89
C THR A 183 23.59 6.83 2.44
N LEU A 184 23.44 7.98 1.77
CA LEU A 184 23.14 8.01 0.34
C LEU A 184 24.25 7.33 -0.49
N ALA A 185 25.50 7.37 0.01
CA ALA A 185 26.64 6.69 -0.62
C ALA A 185 26.49 5.16 -0.57
N ASP A 186 26.01 4.60 0.56
CA ASP A 186 25.81 3.16 0.69
C ASP A 186 24.71 2.69 -0.25
N ILE A 187 23.58 3.39 -0.29
CA ILE A 187 22.46 3.09 -1.18
C ILE A 187 22.88 3.21 -2.65
N SER A 188 23.64 4.25 -3.00
CA SER A 188 24.15 4.49 -4.36
C SER A 188 25.07 3.36 -4.83
N ARG A 189 25.97 2.90 -3.96
CA ARG A 189 26.90 1.79 -4.24
C ARG A 189 26.13 0.51 -4.51
N GLN A 190 25.14 0.19 -3.73
CA GLN A 190 24.30 -1.02 -3.91
C GLN A 190 23.43 -0.93 -5.17
N ALA A 191 22.94 0.26 -5.50
CA ALA A 191 22.18 0.49 -6.72
C ALA A 191 23.04 0.39 -7.99
N GLY A 192 24.33 0.69 -7.90
CA GLY A 192 25.21 0.86 -9.06
C GLY A 192 24.96 2.20 -9.78
N LEU A 193 24.53 3.23 -9.05
CA LEU A 193 24.25 4.57 -9.56
C LEU A 193 25.03 5.62 -8.78
N GLY A 194 25.39 6.74 -9.42
CA GLY A 194 25.86 7.92 -8.71
C GLY A 194 24.75 8.54 -7.84
N LYS A 195 25.12 9.24 -6.76
CA LYS A 195 24.16 9.80 -5.79
C LYS A 195 23.04 10.62 -6.43
N SER A 196 23.40 11.56 -7.32
CA SER A 196 22.41 12.41 -8.00
C SER A 196 21.54 11.63 -8.98
N ALA A 197 22.11 10.63 -9.66
CA ALA A 197 21.37 9.74 -10.57
C ALA A 197 20.38 8.87 -9.79
N LEU A 198 20.80 8.33 -8.63
CA LEU A 198 19.93 7.56 -7.74
C LEU A 198 18.73 8.39 -7.29
N VAL A 199 18.96 9.61 -6.78
CA VAL A 199 17.86 10.46 -6.28
C VAL A 199 16.84 10.76 -7.39
N ARG A 200 17.32 11.11 -8.61
CA ARG A 200 16.42 11.36 -9.75
C ARG A 200 15.69 10.10 -10.22
N ALA A 201 16.40 8.96 -10.32
CA ALA A 201 15.79 7.69 -10.70
C ALA A 201 14.75 7.25 -9.67
N PHE A 202 15.06 7.38 -8.39
CA PHE A 202 14.17 7.02 -7.30
C PHE A 202 12.89 7.88 -7.28
N ALA A 203 13.03 9.20 -7.45
CA ALA A 203 11.89 10.11 -7.53
C ALA A 203 10.99 9.79 -8.75
N ARG A 204 11.59 9.41 -9.88
CA ARG A 204 10.85 9.03 -11.09
C ARG A 204 10.13 7.70 -10.94
N GLU A 205 10.79 6.67 -10.38
CA GLU A 205 10.26 5.30 -10.31
C GLU A 205 9.32 5.09 -9.11
N LYS A 206 9.57 5.77 -7.99
CA LYS A 206 8.83 5.60 -6.73
C LYS A 206 8.01 6.83 -6.32
N GLY A 207 8.17 7.96 -6.99
CA GLY A 207 7.50 9.21 -6.64
C GLY A 207 7.98 9.88 -5.35
N ILE A 208 9.00 9.31 -4.69
CA ILE A 208 9.58 9.80 -3.42
C ILE A 208 11.11 9.71 -3.44
N THR A 209 11.76 10.35 -2.47
CA THR A 209 13.22 10.27 -2.32
C THR A 209 13.66 8.99 -1.60
N PRO A 210 14.93 8.54 -1.75
CA PRO A 210 15.47 7.40 -1.01
C PRO A 210 15.29 7.52 0.51
N TYR A 211 15.48 8.72 1.06
CA TYR A 211 15.27 8.98 2.49
C TYR A 211 13.82 8.74 2.92
N ARG A 212 12.86 9.26 2.17
CA ARG A 212 11.42 9.05 2.46
C ARG A 212 11.02 7.59 2.33
N TYR A 213 11.62 6.86 1.38
CA TYR A 213 11.40 5.42 1.26
C TYR A 213 11.91 4.67 2.50
N LEU A 214 13.16 4.94 2.93
CA LEU A 214 13.71 4.32 4.13
C LEU A 214 12.86 4.62 5.37
N LEU A 215 12.41 5.86 5.50
CA LEU A 215 11.53 6.25 6.60
C LEU A 215 10.20 5.45 6.57
N ALA A 216 9.59 5.28 5.41
CA ALA A 216 8.37 4.47 5.26
C ALA A 216 8.59 3.00 5.64
N VAL A 217 9.72 2.40 5.23
CA VAL A 217 10.11 1.03 5.64
C VAL A 217 10.25 0.94 7.15
N ARG A 218 10.89 1.92 7.79
CA ARG A 218 11.05 1.96 9.25
C ARG A 218 9.72 2.07 9.98
N VAL A 219 8.83 2.92 9.50
CA VAL A 219 7.48 3.09 10.08
C VAL A 219 6.67 1.79 9.96
N ASP A 220 6.68 1.15 8.80
CA ASP A 220 6.00 -0.14 8.58
C ASP A 220 6.53 -1.21 9.55
N ARG A 221 7.86 -1.30 9.73
CA ARG A 221 8.48 -2.23 10.68
C ARG A 221 8.16 -1.90 12.13
N ALA A 222 8.12 -0.62 12.47
CA ALA A 222 7.74 -0.17 13.80
C ALA A 222 6.29 -0.54 14.13
N GLN A 223 5.36 -0.35 13.20
CA GLN A 223 3.97 -0.78 13.38
C GLN A 223 3.87 -2.28 13.64
N GLN A 224 4.56 -3.12 12.87
CA GLN A 224 4.59 -4.57 13.09
C GLN A 224 5.16 -4.96 14.47
N LEU A 225 6.15 -4.22 14.98
CA LEU A 225 6.73 -4.47 16.30
C LEU A 225 5.77 -4.07 17.42
N LEU A 226 5.07 -2.95 17.29
CA LEU A 226 4.04 -2.52 18.24
C LEU A 226 2.87 -3.50 18.31
N GLU A 227 2.41 -3.99 17.15
CA GLU A 227 1.35 -5.00 17.06
C GLU A 227 1.73 -6.32 17.77
N ARG A 228 3.04 -6.61 17.83
CA ARG A 228 3.60 -7.74 18.60
C ARG A 228 3.81 -7.44 20.09
N GLY A 229 3.36 -6.28 20.57
CA GLY A 229 3.39 -5.89 21.98
C GLY A 229 4.73 -5.32 22.46
N ARG A 230 5.64 -4.92 21.57
CA ARG A 230 6.86 -4.23 22.00
C ARG A 230 6.55 -2.81 22.49
N SER A 231 7.31 -2.33 23.43
CA SER A 231 7.20 -0.96 23.92
C SER A 231 7.58 0.06 22.84
N PRO A 232 7.02 1.29 22.84
CA PRO A 232 7.37 2.33 21.88
C PRO A 232 8.88 2.66 21.84
N ALA A 233 9.56 2.67 22.98
CA ALA A 233 10.98 2.95 23.07
C ALA A 233 11.83 1.85 22.41
N GLU A 234 11.57 0.58 22.72
CA GLU A 234 12.25 -0.55 22.09
C GLU A 234 11.96 -0.62 20.59
N THR A 235 10.72 -0.29 20.21
CA THR A 235 10.29 -0.26 18.81
C THR A 235 11.04 0.81 18.02
N ALA A 236 11.19 2.02 18.55
CA ALA A 236 11.92 3.08 17.88
C ALA A 236 13.36 2.67 17.57
N LEU A 237 14.09 2.14 18.55
CA LEU A 237 15.46 1.66 18.37
C LEU A 237 15.54 0.49 17.38
N ALA A 238 14.67 -0.50 17.51
CA ALA A 238 14.66 -1.67 16.64
C ALA A 238 14.29 -1.34 15.19
N ALA A 239 13.51 -0.27 14.97
CA ALA A 239 13.16 0.22 13.66
C ALA A 239 14.18 1.22 13.08
N GLY A 240 15.27 1.52 13.78
CA GLY A 240 16.37 2.37 13.32
C GLY A 240 16.12 3.87 13.47
N PHE A 241 15.21 4.28 14.35
CA PHE A 241 15.06 5.68 14.75
C PHE A 241 16.07 6.03 15.84
N SER A 242 16.57 7.27 15.82
CA SER A 242 17.55 7.73 16.83
C SER A 242 16.95 7.85 18.24
N ASP A 243 15.66 8.16 18.30
CA ASP A 243 14.90 8.30 19.55
C ASP A 243 13.38 8.22 19.29
N GLN A 244 12.61 8.18 20.38
CA GLN A 244 11.16 8.11 20.34
C GLN A 244 10.52 9.38 19.75
N SER A 245 11.16 10.54 19.84
CA SER A 245 10.62 11.82 19.35
C SER A 245 10.56 11.89 17.83
N HIS A 246 11.44 11.16 17.13
CA HIS A 246 11.41 11.03 15.67
C HIS A 246 10.41 9.97 15.16
N PHE A 247 9.87 9.17 16.08
CA PHE A 247 8.89 8.13 15.77
C PHE A 247 7.44 8.58 15.98
N THR A 248 7.19 9.57 16.86
CA THR A 248 5.85 10.12 17.17
C THR A 248 5.52 11.29 16.29
#